data_944470c1d33bd9041fb683d59ba4c352
#
_entry.id   944470c1d33bd9041fb683d59ba4c352
#
_cell.length_a   1.000
_cell.length_b   1.000
_cell.length_c   1.000
_cell.angle_alpha   90.00
_cell.angle_beta   90.00
_cell.angle_gamma   90.00
#
_symmetry.space_group_name_H-M   'P 1'
#
loop_
_entity.id
_entity.type
_entity.pdbx_description
1 polymer ?
#
loop_
_entity_poly.entity_id
_entity_poly.type
_entity_poly.pdbx_seq_one_letter_code
_entity_poly.pdbx_strand_id
1 'polypeptide(L)'
;QTPLAVCRNRLEMLVGDGSALSEEQLGEIMKVQRTLDYLVRLNRSLLLLSKIENGQFPETEQVDFNALVRRTAEDMSEIYAGRGMRLSLREEGRLAARMNSSLGASLVTNLLKNAYVHGDAGGEVTGTVSGDRLSVCNSGAGGALDADHIFERFYQGAKKEGSTGLGLSIVDAVCRLYGLRTEYAYINRCHCFTVHFPK
;
A
#
# COMPACT_ATOMS: atom_id res chain seq x y z
N GLN A 1 3.50 22.28 11.68
CA GLN A 1 2.36 21.33 11.71
C GLN A 1 1.42 21.68 10.58
N THR A 2 0.97 20.67 9.81
CA THR A 2 0.01 20.89 8.72
C THR A 2 -1.37 21.20 9.30
N PRO A 3 -2.19 22.06 8.67
CA PRO A 3 -3.55 22.36 9.14
C PRO A 3 -4.40 21.10 9.43
N LEU A 4 -4.25 20.06 8.63
CA LEU A 4 -4.94 18.77 8.83
C LEU A 4 -4.55 18.09 10.16
N ALA A 5 -3.27 18.14 10.55
CA ALA A 5 -2.81 17.59 11.82
C ALA A 5 -3.39 18.35 13.01
N VAL A 6 -3.52 19.67 12.89
CA VAL A 6 -4.15 20.51 13.93
C VAL A 6 -5.62 20.15 14.09
N CYS A 7 -6.37 20.01 12.98
CA CYS A 7 -7.77 19.59 13.02
C CYS A 7 -7.94 18.22 13.69
N ARG A 8 -7.08 17.23 13.33
CA ARG A 8 -7.12 15.91 13.92
C ARG A 8 -6.91 15.96 15.45
N ASN A 9 -5.85 16.64 15.90
CA ASN A 9 -5.56 16.76 17.33
C ASN A 9 -6.71 17.43 18.10
N ARG A 10 -7.36 18.45 17.53
CA ARG A 10 -8.52 19.09 18.16
C ARG A 10 -9.72 18.15 18.30
N LEU A 11 -9.98 17.30 17.30
CA LEU A 11 -11.05 16.30 17.38
C LEU A 11 -10.72 15.21 18.43
N GLU A 12 -9.47 14.77 18.49
CA GLU A 12 -9.01 13.81 19.52
C GLU A 12 -9.19 14.39 20.94
N MET A 13 -8.88 15.69 21.13
CA MET A 13 -9.11 16.36 22.40
C MET A 13 -10.61 16.44 22.77
N LEU A 14 -11.49 16.76 21.80
CA LEU A 14 -12.93 16.80 22.06
C LEU A 14 -13.51 15.45 22.50
N VAL A 15 -12.98 14.36 21.98
CA VAL A 15 -13.39 12.99 22.37
C VAL A 15 -12.78 12.60 23.72
N GLY A 16 -11.55 13.07 24.03
CA GLY A 16 -10.82 12.73 25.26
C GLY A 16 -11.18 13.54 26.48
N ASP A 17 -11.83 14.70 26.32
CA ASP A 17 -12.04 15.70 27.41
C ASP A 17 -13.24 15.37 28.33
N GLY A 18 -13.80 14.14 28.27
CA GLY A 18 -14.88 13.70 29.15
C GLY A 18 -16.17 14.52 29.05
N SER A 19 -16.29 15.39 28.03
CA SER A 19 -17.52 16.12 27.73
C SER A 19 -18.63 15.11 27.45
N ALA A 20 -19.81 15.31 28.01
CA ALA A 20 -20.99 14.47 27.82
C ALA A 20 -21.50 14.60 26.36
N LEU A 21 -20.75 14.04 25.41
CA LEU A 21 -21.15 13.95 24.01
C LEU A 21 -22.27 12.91 23.90
N SER A 22 -23.32 13.21 23.15
CA SER A 22 -24.32 12.22 22.78
C SER A 22 -23.69 11.17 21.83
N GLU A 23 -24.28 9.96 21.77
CA GLU A 23 -23.84 8.93 20.81
C GLU A 23 -23.88 9.44 19.37
N GLU A 24 -24.86 10.27 19.03
CA GLU A 24 -24.98 10.90 17.71
C GLU A 24 -23.82 11.87 17.43
N GLN A 25 -23.47 12.73 18.39
CA GLN A 25 -22.34 13.66 18.27
C GLN A 25 -21.01 12.91 18.14
N LEU A 26 -20.82 11.84 18.93
CA LEU A 26 -19.63 10.99 18.84
C LEU A 26 -19.55 10.33 17.45
N GLY A 27 -20.68 9.83 16.93
CA GLY A 27 -20.76 9.27 15.59
C GLY A 27 -20.35 10.27 14.49
N GLU A 28 -20.79 11.52 14.57
CA GLU A 28 -20.40 12.56 13.61
C GLU A 28 -18.91 12.93 13.72
N ILE A 29 -18.38 13.06 14.93
CA ILE A 29 -16.96 13.31 15.14
C ILE A 29 -16.11 12.18 14.53
N MET A 30 -16.50 10.92 14.71
CA MET A 30 -15.79 9.78 14.12
C MET A 30 -15.84 9.80 12.59
N LYS A 31 -16.93 10.24 11.97
CA LYS A 31 -17.01 10.41 10.51
C LYS A 31 -16.04 11.49 10.03
N VAL A 32 -15.98 12.62 10.72
CA VAL A 32 -15.05 13.71 10.41
C VAL A 32 -13.60 13.26 10.57
N GLN A 33 -13.28 12.53 11.64
CA GLN A 33 -11.93 11.96 11.85
C GLN A 33 -11.52 11.04 10.70
N ARG A 34 -12.38 10.10 10.29
CA ARG A 34 -12.11 9.22 9.14
C ARG A 34 -11.83 9.99 7.86
N THR A 35 -12.61 11.06 7.61
CA THR A 35 -12.43 11.93 6.44
C THR A 35 -11.09 12.67 6.51
N LEU A 36 -10.70 13.19 7.66
CA LEU A 36 -9.40 13.83 7.85
C LEU A 36 -8.25 12.85 7.65
N ASP A 37 -8.34 11.65 8.20
CA ASP A 37 -7.32 10.61 8.01
C ASP A 37 -7.19 10.21 6.53
N TYR A 38 -8.30 10.13 5.81
CA TYR A 38 -8.29 9.93 4.36
C TYR A 38 -7.54 11.05 3.64
N LEU A 39 -7.85 12.33 3.95
CA LEU A 39 -7.19 13.50 3.35
C LEU A 39 -5.70 13.55 3.68
N VAL A 40 -5.30 13.19 4.90
CA VAL A 40 -3.89 13.12 5.30
C VAL A 40 -3.15 12.05 4.47
N ARG A 41 -3.75 10.86 4.32
CA ARG A 41 -3.15 9.78 3.49
C ARG A 41 -3.08 10.19 2.03
N LEU A 42 -4.13 10.78 1.48
CA LEU A 42 -4.19 11.27 0.11
C LEU A 42 -3.09 12.30 -0.16
N ASN A 43 -2.98 13.31 0.70
CA ASN A 43 -1.96 14.35 0.58
C ASN A 43 -0.53 13.77 0.62
N ARG A 44 -0.25 12.87 1.59
CA ARG A 44 1.07 12.20 1.67
C ARG A 44 1.40 11.43 0.40
N SER A 45 0.43 10.70 -0.17
CA SER A 45 0.62 9.94 -1.40
C SER A 45 0.88 10.84 -2.61
N LEU A 46 0.13 11.94 -2.73
CA LEU A 46 0.32 12.92 -3.81
C LEU A 46 1.68 13.63 -3.71
N LEU A 47 2.09 14.03 -2.49
CA LEU A 47 3.41 14.63 -2.27
C LEU A 47 4.53 13.65 -2.59
N LEU A 48 4.38 12.36 -2.24
CA LEU A 48 5.36 11.33 -2.59
C LEU A 48 5.46 11.16 -4.11
N LEU A 49 4.34 11.04 -4.81
CA LEU A 49 4.31 10.96 -6.28
C LEU A 49 5.00 12.18 -6.92
N SER A 50 4.65 13.39 -6.47
CA SER A 50 5.29 14.61 -6.95
C SER A 50 6.80 14.62 -6.72
N LYS A 51 7.28 14.17 -5.56
CA LYS A 51 8.72 14.06 -5.27
C LYS A 51 9.43 13.04 -6.16
N ILE A 52 8.79 11.89 -6.44
CA ILE A 52 9.33 10.86 -7.34
C ILE A 52 9.47 11.43 -8.75
N GLU A 53 8.42 12.07 -9.26
CA GLU A 53 8.41 12.66 -10.62
C GLU A 53 9.41 13.81 -10.80
N ASN A 54 9.70 14.54 -9.72
CA ASN A 54 10.70 15.61 -9.72
C ASN A 54 12.11 15.13 -9.36
N GLY A 55 12.36 13.83 -9.28
CA GLY A 55 13.68 13.27 -9.03
C GLY A 55 14.29 13.62 -7.67
N GLN A 56 13.46 13.86 -6.64
CA GLN A 56 13.90 14.30 -5.32
C GLN A 56 14.45 13.17 -4.43
N PHE A 57 14.95 12.08 -5.02
CA PHE A 57 15.52 10.92 -4.33
C PHE A 57 16.88 10.55 -4.91
N PRO A 58 17.90 11.43 -4.79
CA PRO A 58 19.22 11.19 -5.40
C PRO A 58 20.03 10.08 -4.72
N GLU A 59 19.79 9.85 -3.42
CA GLU A 59 20.53 8.85 -2.65
C GLU A 59 20.06 7.45 -3.01
N THR A 60 21.03 6.57 -3.32
CA THR A 60 20.78 5.17 -3.62
C THR A 60 21.76 4.27 -2.87
N GLU A 61 21.25 3.14 -2.40
CA GLU A 61 22.00 2.09 -1.75
C GLU A 61 21.58 0.71 -2.27
N GLN A 62 22.29 -0.34 -1.89
CA GLN A 62 21.93 -1.70 -2.21
C GLN A 62 20.80 -2.15 -1.27
N VAL A 63 19.60 -2.31 -1.79
CA VAL A 63 18.43 -2.76 -1.04
C VAL A 63 18.26 -4.26 -1.20
N ASP A 64 18.26 -4.99 -0.07
CA ASP A 64 17.92 -6.43 -0.02
C ASP A 64 16.40 -6.59 0.07
N PHE A 65 15.77 -6.99 -1.03
CA PHE A 65 14.33 -7.15 -1.12
C PHE A 65 13.81 -8.36 -0.35
N ASN A 66 14.61 -9.41 -0.16
CA ASN A 66 14.20 -10.56 0.66
C ASN A 66 13.97 -10.11 2.12
N ALA A 67 14.96 -9.43 2.69
CA ALA A 67 14.85 -8.90 4.05
C ALA A 67 13.74 -7.86 4.17
N LEU A 68 13.60 -6.97 3.19
CA LEU A 68 12.58 -5.92 3.18
C LEU A 68 11.17 -6.50 3.12
N VAL A 69 10.91 -7.46 2.23
CA VAL A 69 9.60 -8.12 2.09
C VAL A 69 9.24 -8.86 3.36
N ARG A 70 10.17 -9.62 3.96
CA ARG A 70 9.93 -10.37 5.18
C ARG A 70 9.47 -9.45 6.31
N ARG A 71 10.26 -8.40 6.62
CA ARG A 71 9.93 -7.43 7.67
C ARG A 71 8.59 -6.73 7.41
N THR A 72 8.37 -6.24 6.18
CA THR A 72 7.12 -5.54 5.85
C THR A 72 5.91 -6.48 5.92
N ALA A 73 6.08 -7.75 5.55
CA ALA A 73 5.01 -8.74 5.60
C ALA A 73 4.64 -9.11 7.05
N GLU A 74 5.62 -9.19 7.96
CA GLU A 74 5.39 -9.34 9.41
C GLU A 74 4.57 -8.18 9.95
N ASP A 75 5.01 -6.91 9.71
CA ASP A 75 4.29 -5.71 10.13
C ASP A 75 2.85 -5.67 9.58
N MET A 76 2.65 -6.02 8.31
CA MET A 76 1.32 -6.03 7.68
C MET A 76 0.44 -7.14 8.25
N SER A 77 0.99 -8.31 8.56
CA SER A 77 0.26 -9.41 9.18
C SER A 77 -0.32 -9.02 10.54
N GLU A 78 0.44 -8.28 11.34
CA GLU A 78 -0.03 -7.74 12.63
C GLU A 78 -1.12 -6.68 12.45
N ILE A 79 -0.89 -5.69 11.57
CA ILE A 79 -1.85 -4.60 11.30
C ILE A 79 -3.19 -5.14 10.78
N TYR A 80 -3.17 -6.18 9.95
CA TYR A 80 -4.36 -6.76 9.33
C TYR A 80 -4.81 -8.08 9.94
N ALA A 81 -4.35 -8.43 11.16
CA ALA A 81 -4.71 -9.67 11.85
C ALA A 81 -6.23 -9.91 11.92
N GLY A 82 -7.03 -8.84 12.14
CA GLY A 82 -8.49 -8.90 12.20
C GLY A 82 -9.16 -9.34 10.89
N ARG A 83 -8.45 -9.39 9.76
CA ARG A 83 -8.98 -9.90 8.48
C ARG A 83 -8.91 -11.43 8.35
N GLY A 84 -8.20 -12.11 9.26
CA GLY A 84 -8.04 -13.56 9.24
C GLY A 84 -7.34 -14.12 8.00
N MET A 85 -6.61 -13.29 7.24
CA MET A 85 -5.92 -13.71 6.02
C MET A 85 -4.62 -14.46 6.37
N ARG A 86 -4.31 -15.50 5.59
CA ARG A 86 -3.05 -16.24 5.72
C ARG A 86 -1.98 -15.61 4.86
N LEU A 87 -0.81 -15.36 5.45
CA LEU A 87 0.38 -14.92 4.73
C LEU A 87 1.28 -16.10 4.41
N SER A 88 1.74 -16.19 3.17
CA SER A 88 2.76 -17.15 2.71
C SER A 88 3.87 -16.41 1.99
N LEU A 89 5.12 -16.56 2.44
CA LEU A 89 6.29 -16.02 1.78
C LEU A 89 7.13 -17.14 1.16
N ARG A 90 7.54 -16.95 -0.10
CA ARG A 90 8.41 -17.87 -0.85
C ARG A 90 9.65 -17.11 -1.32
N GLU A 91 10.81 -17.63 -0.99
CA GLU A 91 12.09 -17.10 -1.44
C GLU A 91 12.74 -18.11 -2.40
N GLU A 92 12.60 -17.84 -3.70
CA GLU A 92 13.11 -18.71 -4.78
C GLU A 92 14.46 -18.22 -5.32
N GLY A 93 14.97 -17.12 -4.76
CA GLY A 93 16.25 -16.53 -5.14
C GLY A 93 16.53 -15.27 -4.32
N ARG A 94 17.74 -14.73 -4.49
CA ARG A 94 18.14 -13.48 -3.85
C ARG A 94 17.86 -12.31 -4.79
N LEU A 95 17.12 -11.33 -4.32
CA LEU A 95 16.79 -10.12 -5.04
C LEU A 95 17.36 -8.90 -4.32
N ALA A 96 18.25 -8.20 -5.00
CA ALA A 96 18.78 -6.93 -4.50
C ALA A 96 18.89 -5.94 -5.66
N ALA A 97 18.60 -4.67 -5.39
CA ALA A 97 18.67 -3.62 -6.39
C ALA A 97 19.23 -2.32 -5.77
N ARG A 98 19.92 -1.53 -6.60
CA ARG A 98 20.43 -0.22 -6.20
C ARG A 98 19.34 0.83 -6.36
N MET A 99 18.79 1.31 -5.24
CA MET A 99 17.74 2.33 -5.22
C MET A 99 17.70 3.06 -3.87
N ASN A 100 16.88 4.11 -3.79
CA ASN A 100 16.60 4.75 -2.51
C ASN A 100 15.80 3.78 -1.62
N SER A 101 16.29 3.52 -0.40
CA SER A 101 15.68 2.52 0.51
C SER A 101 14.27 2.88 0.93
N SER A 102 13.94 4.16 1.08
CA SER A 102 12.57 4.58 1.41
C SER A 102 11.59 4.36 0.25
N LEU A 103 12.06 4.46 -1.00
CA LEU A 103 11.25 4.13 -2.18
C LEU A 103 11.10 2.61 -2.34
N GLY A 104 12.13 1.83 -2.07
CA GLY A 104 12.03 0.37 -2.01
C GLY A 104 11.02 -0.08 -0.96
N ALA A 105 11.09 0.50 0.24
CA ALA A 105 10.12 0.23 1.31
C ALA A 105 8.69 0.64 0.91
N SER A 106 8.53 1.81 0.27
CA SER A 106 7.23 2.27 -0.22
C SER A 106 6.64 1.32 -1.27
N LEU A 107 7.45 0.80 -2.20
CA LEU A 107 7.04 -0.16 -3.21
C LEU A 107 6.49 -1.44 -2.56
N VAL A 108 7.27 -2.07 -1.67
CA VAL A 108 6.86 -3.31 -0.98
C VAL A 108 5.62 -3.09 -0.11
N THR A 109 5.59 -1.99 0.65
CA THR A 109 4.45 -1.65 1.51
C THR A 109 3.17 -1.48 0.70
N ASN A 110 3.22 -0.79 -0.45
CA ASN A 110 2.02 -0.58 -1.28
C ASN A 110 1.52 -1.88 -1.90
N LEU A 111 2.42 -2.78 -2.36
CA LEU A 111 2.04 -4.09 -2.88
C LEU A 111 1.36 -4.95 -1.81
N LEU A 112 1.99 -5.11 -0.64
CA LEU A 112 1.45 -5.92 0.45
C LEU A 112 0.16 -5.33 1.01
N LYS A 113 0.11 -4.01 1.25
CA LYS A 113 -1.10 -3.33 1.68
C LYS A 113 -2.24 -3.52 0.70
N ASN A 114 -1.97 -3.40 -0.62
CA ASN A 114 -2.97 -3.66 -1.65
C ASN A 114 -3.54 -5.07 -1.53
N ALA A 115 -2.68 -6.08 -1.35
CA ALA A 115 -3.10 -7.47 -1.20
C ALA A 115 -3.98 -7.68 0.03
N TYR A 116 -3.63 -7.11 1.19
CA TYR A 116 -4.44 -7.22 2.40
C TYR A 116 -5.75 -6.44 2.32
N VAL A 117 -5.75 -5.24 1.75
CA VAL A 117 -6.96 -4.40 1.67
C VAL A 117 -7.95 -4.97 0.67
N HIS A 118 -7.48 -5.46 -0.48
CA HIS A 118 -8.34 -5.89 -1.59
C HIS A 118 -8.57 -7.39 -1.63
N GLY A 119 -7.79 -8.20 -0.93
CA GLY A 119 -8.01 -9.62 -0.78
C GLY A 119 -9.31 -9.96 -0.04
N ASP A 120 -9.81 -11.17 -0.23
CA ASP A 120 -10.98 -11.70 0.48
C ASP A 120 -10.65 -11.89 1.97
N ALA A 121 -11.60 -11.59 2.85
CA ALA A 121 -11.45 -11.89 4.28
C ALA A 121 -11.32 -13.41 4.48
N GLY A 122 -10.39 -13.84 5.34
CA GLY A 122 -10.05 -15.25 5.53
C GLY A 122 -9.29 -15.88 4.36
N GLY A 123 -8.97 -15.12 3.32
CA GLY A 123 -8.25 -15.58 2.14
C GLY A 123 -6.73 -15.70 2.36
N GLU A 124 -5.98 -15.62 1.26
CA GLU A 124 -4.52 -15.79 1.28
C GLU A 124 -3.81 -14.61 0.61
N VAL A 125 -2.67 -14.21 1.18
CA VAL A 125 -1.69 -13.32 0.57
C VAL A 125 -0.39 -14.12 0.38
N THR A 126 0.10 -14.18 -0.85
CA THR A 126 1.37 -14.84 -1.17
C THR A 126 2.37 -13.82 -1.69
N GLY A 127 3.51 -13.71 -1.03
CA GLY A 127 4.68 -12.96 -1.52
C GLY A 127 5.72 -13.95 -2.08
N THR A 128 6.20 -13.72 -3.30
CA THR A 128 7.27 -14.52 -3.90
C THR A 128 8.40 -13.61 -4.33
N VAL A 129 9.61 -13.90 -3.83
CA VAL A 129 10.85 -13.19 -4.22
C VAL A 129 11.72 -14.17 -5.00
N SER A 130 12.07 -13.84 -6.22
CA SER A 130 13.03 -14.60 -7.04
C SER A 130 14.18 -13.67 -7.47
N GLY A 131 15.19 -14.21 -8.19
CA GLY A 131 16.39 -13.44 -8.53
C GLY A 131 16.17 -12.21 -9.42
N ASP A 132 15.02 -12.10 -10.07
CA ASP A 132 14.70 -11.05 -11.03
C ASP A 132 13.30 -10.43 -10.84
N ARG A 133 12.52 -10.84 -9.83
CA ARG A 133 11.16 -10.33 -9.64
C ARG A 133 10.66 -10.47 -8.21
N LEU A 134 9.73 -9.58 -7.86
CA LEU A 134 8.91 -9.63 -6.67
C LEU A 134 7.44 -9.74 -7.11
N SER A 135 6.75 -10.79 -6.70
CA SER A 135 5.32 -10.96 -6.93
C SER A 135 4.55 -10.95 -5.62
N VAL A 136 3.44 -10.24 -5.57
CA VAL A 136 2.50 -10.27 -4.45
C VAL A 136 1.12 -10.60 -5.00
N CYS A 137 0.56 -11.72 -4.53
CA CYS A 137 -0.74 -12.22 -4.95
C CYS A 137 -1.70 -12.25 -3.76
N ASN A 138 -2.97 -11.96 -4.01
CA ASN A 138 -4.05 -12.14 -3.04
C ASN A 138 -5.24 -12.86 -3.65
N SER A 139 -5.93 -13.67 -2.85
CA SER A 139 -7.23 -14.23 -3.23
C SER A 139 -8.26 -13.13 -3.47
N GLY A 140 -9.08 -13.29 -4.49
CA GLY A 140 -10.13 -12.33 -4.84
C GLY A 140 -11.13 -12.90 -5.84
N ALA A 141 -12.41 -12.97 -5.46
CA ALA A 141 -13.46 -13.58 -6.26
C ALA A 141 -14.04 -12.64 -7.34
N GLY A 142 -13.68 -11.37 -7.38
CA GLY A 142 -14.32 -10.33 -8.20
C GLY A 142 -14.02 -10.39 -9.72
N GLY A 143 -13.20 -11.34 -10.18
CA GLY A 143 -12.75 -11.41 -11.58
C GLY A 143 -11.55 -10.50 -11.86
N ALA A 144 -11.06 -10.56 -13.10
CA ALA A 144 -9.92 -9.75 -13.54
C ALA A 144 -10.25 -8.25 -13.49
N LEU A 145 -9.26 -7.45 -13.08
CA LEU A 145 -9.32 -6.00 -13.13
C LEU A 145 -8.81 -5.52 -14.50
N ASP A 146 -9.05 -4.25 -14.81
CA ASP A 146 -8.56 -3.63 -16.03
C ASP A 146 -7.04 -3.46 -15.97
N ALA A 147 -6.32 -4.33 -16.68
CA ALA A 147 -4.86 -4.39 -16.67
C ALA A 147 -4.21 -3.11 -17.22
N ASP A 148 -4.87 -2.42 -18.15
CA ASP A 148 -4.34 -1.22 -18.79
C ASP A 148 -4.41 0.01 -17.89
N HIS A 149 -5.38 0.06 -16.98
CA HIS A 149 -5.64 1.22 -16.12
C HIS A 149 -5.32 1.00 -14.64
N ILE A 150 -5.04 -0.26 -14.21
CA ILE A 150 -4.91 -0.60 -12.78
C ILE A 150 -3.78 0.15 -12.05
N PHE A 151 -2.77 0.63 -12.76
CA PHE A 151 -1.66 1.42 -12.23
C PHE A 151 -1.90 2.93 -12.34
N GLU A 152 -3.01 3.36 -12.93
CA GLU A 152 -3.35 4.78 -13.02
C GLU A 152 -3.73 5.37 -11.65
N ARG A 153 -3.56 6.69 -11.53
CA ARG A 153 -3.94 7.41 -10.32
C ARG A 153 -5.45 7.37 -10.14
N PHE A 154 -5.87 7.17 -8.90
CA PHE A 154 -7.28 7.13 -8.48
C PHE A 154 -8.08 5.95 -9.06
N TYR A 155 -7.43 5.01 -9.77
CA TYR A 155 -8.12 3.81 -10.21
C TYR A 155 -8.56 2.98 -9.00
N GLN A 156 -9.82 2.57 -9.00
CA GLN A 156 -10.43 1.71 -7.98
C GLN A 156 -11.40 0.77 -8.67
N GLY A 157 -11.04 -0.50 -8.85
CA GLY A 157 -11.94 -1.52 -9.42
C GLY A 157 -13.18 -1.76 -8.55
N ALA A 158 -13.02 -1.75 -7.22
CA ALA A 158 -14.12 -1.69 -6.24
C ALA A 158 -13.76 -0.66 -5.18
N LYS A 159 -14.67 0.26 -4.89
CA LYS A 159 -14.47 1.24 -3.80
C LYS A 159 -14.42 0.52 -2.47
N LYS A 160 -13.25 0.49 -1.83
CA LYS A 160 -13.10 0.06 -0.43
C LYS A 160 -12.83 1.27 0.44
N GLU A 161 -13.50 1.33 1.59
CA GLU A 161 -13.37 2.41 2.54
C GLU A 161 -11.89 2.61 2.95
N GLY A 162 -11.43 3.85 2.85
CA GLY A 162 -10.04 4.20 3.19
C GLY A 162 -8.99 3.96 2.10
N SER A 163 -9.35 3.41 0.93
CA SER A 163 -8.47 3.32 -0.22
C SER A 163 -8.40 4.66 -0.96
N THR A 164 -7.19 5.13 -1.28
CA THR A 164 -6.98 6.39 -2.03
C THR A 164 -6.89 6.18 -3.53
N GLY A 165 -6.74 4.95 -4.01
CA GLY A 165 -6.46 4.64 -5.42
C GLY A 165 -5.07 5.10 -5.89
N LEU A 166 -4.15 5.39 -4.96
CA LEU A 166 -2.79 5.86 -5.28
C LEU A 166 -1.69 4.82 -5.00
N GLY A 167 -2.00 3.71 -4.35
CA GLY A 167 -0.99 2.74 -3.96
C GLY A 167 -0.25 2.12 -5.14
N LEU A 168 -0.99 1.63 -6.14
CA LEU A 168 -0.40 1.02 -7.34
C LEU A 168 0.25 2.06 -8.27
N SER A 169 -0.25 3.29 -8.33
CA SER A 169 0.41 4.36 -9.08
C SER A 169 1.73 4.81 -8.43
N ILE A 170 1.88 4.69 -7.11
CA ILE A 170 3.17 4.87 -6.43
C ILE A 170 4.14 3.73 -6.82
N VAL A 171 3.66 2.48 -6.83
CA VAL A 171 4.48 1.34 -7.30
C VAL A 171 4.98 1.58 -8.71
N ASP A 172 4.11 1.97 -9.63
CA ASP A 172 4.45 2.25 -11.02
C ASP A 172 5.45 3.43 -11.15
N ALA A 173 5.23 4.52 -10.42
CA ALA A 173 6.13 5.68 -10.41
C ALA A 173 7.55 5.31 -9.92
N VAL A 174 7.66 4.50 -8.86
CA VAL A 174 8.95 3.98 -8.39
C VAL A 174 9.57 3.07 -9.45
N CYS A 175 8.80 2.17 -10.05
CA CYS A 175 9.28 1.28 -11.09
C CYS A 175 9.83 2.06 -12.30
N ARG A 176 9.11 3.06 -12.78
CA ARG A 176 9.59 3.92 -13.90
C ARG A 176 10.88 4.65 -13.55
N LEU A 177 11.01 5.18 -12.32
CA LEU A 177 12.22 5.89 -11.89
C LEU A 177 13.47 4.99 -11.94
N TYR A 178 13.34 3.69 -11.67
CA TYR A 178 14.44 2.73 -11.63
C TYR A 178 14.50 1.78 -12.82
N GLY A 179 13.70 2.02 -13.88
CA GLY A 179 13.67 1.17 -15.07
C GLY A 179 13.15 -0.25 -14.81
N LEU A 180 12.33 -0.41 -13.76
CA LEU A 180 11.64 -1.66 -13.46
C LEU A 180 10.33 -1.74 -14.24
N ARG A 181 9.78 -2.95 -14.41
CA ARG A 181 8.50 -3.18 -15.10
C ARG A 181 7.46 -3.75 -14.15
N THR A 182 6.27 -3.20 -14.15
CA THR A 182 5.10 -3.72 -13.44
C THR A 182 4.28 -4.64 -14.34
N GLU A 183 3.67 -5.66 -13.75
CA GLU A 183 2.76 -6.57 -14.42
C GLU A 183 1.60 -6.93 -13.49
N TYR A 184 0.40 -7.05 -14.05
CA TYR A 184 -0.77 -7.56 -13.37
C TYR A 184 -1.30 -8.79 -14.09
N ALA A 185 -1.69 -9.81 -13.33
CA ALA A 185 -2.36 -11.00 -13.85
C ALA A 185 -3.44 -11.46 -12.87
N TYR A 186 -4.53 -12.01 -13.42
CA TYR A 186 -5.56 -12.69 -12.64
C TYR A 186 -5.52 -14.18 -12.96
N ILE A 187 -5.02 -14.97 -12.02
CA ILE A 187 -4.75 -16.39 -12.21
C ILE A 187 -5.31 -17.17 -11.01
N ASN A 188 -6.06 -18.24 -11.26
CA ASN A 188 -6.62 -19.11 -10.22
C ASN A 188 -7.39 -18.34 -9.13
N ARG A 189 -8.19 -17.35 -9.51
CA ARG A 189 -8.94 -16.47 -8.61
C ARG A 189 -8.04 -15.64 -7.67
N CYS A 190 -6.81 -15.39 -8.07
CA CYS A 190 -5.89 -14.51 -7.36
C CYS A 190 -5.49 -13.32 -8.23
N HIS A 191 -5.46 -12.14 -7.65
CA HIS A 191 -4.87 -10.94 -8.25
C HIS A 191 -3.37 -10.95 -7.93
N CYS A 192 -2.53 -11.01 -8.96
CA CYS A 192 -1.08 -11.03 -8.84
C CYS A 192 -0.47 -9.76 -9.42
N PHE A 193 0.31 -9.07 -8.61
CA PHE A 193 1.08 -7.89 -9.00
C PHE A 193 2.55 -8.24 -8.95
N THR A 194 3.24 -8.10 -10.07
CA THR A 194 4.66 -8.46 -10.20
C THR A 194 5.48 -7.26 -10.61
N VAL A 195 6.61 -7.07 -9.94
CA VAL A 195 7.66 -6.11 -10.32
C VAL A 195 8.85 -6.90 -10.83
N HIS A 196 9.26 -6.62 -12.06
CA HIS A 196 10.42 -7.21 -12.71
C HIS A 196 11.63 -6.28 -12.59
N PHE A 197 12.74 -6.84 -12.17
CA PHE A 197 14.02 -6.15 -12.03
C PHE A 197 14.91 -6.52 -13.21
N PRO A 198 15.60 -5.58 -13.84
CA PRO A 198 16.56 -5.89 -14.91
C PRO A 198 17.70 -6.75 -14.35
N LYS A 199 18.21 -7.67 -15.20
CA LYS A 199 19.37 -8.48 -14.86
C LYS A 199 20.66 -7.69 -14.94
#